data_de1285529e253fb184f04923b360d52c
#
_entry.id   de1285529e253fb184f04923b360d52c
#
_cell.length_a   1.000
_cell.length_b   1.000
_cell.length_c   1.000
_cell.angle_alpha   90.00
_cell.angle_beta   90.00
_cell.angle_gamma   90.00
#
_symmetry.space_group_name_H-M   'P 1'
#
loop_
_entity.id
_entity.type
_entity.pdbx_description
1 polymer ?
#
loop_
_entity_poly.entity_id
_entity_poly.type
_entity_poly.pdbx_seq_one_letter_code
_entity_poly.pdbx_strand_id
1 'polypeptide(L)'
;VTGVQTCALPIWYLNILLKRLKEVSLSVLPITVLVIILNLTVVPIETEMLIRFIIGAISVIVGLGIFLFGAHIGIVQIGSLMGETIAKTNSLYLVGILGFILGFLINVAEPDLQILARQIDLATGGIVSGLIFLIVVSIGVGIMVGIGLIRIIKGNPLNRLFTLAYFLVLILALKASEEFLAFSVDASGATTGSMTTPFILALGYGVSKLKGGNTFEEDSFGMVGLASAGPIIAILAMGIIKKLTNMQGHMEAFVPNVGILSPYLRIFPQLLKESVFTILPLLILFLIFDKAKLKLSRKNKNKILKGL
;
A
#
# COMPACT_ATOMS: atom_id res chain seq x y z
N VAL A 1 -36.85 9.00 -23.57
CA VAL A 1 -35.37 9.29 -23.70
C VAL A 1 -34.64 8.51 -22.62
N THR A 2 -34.53 7.17 -22.69
CA THR A 2 -33.91 6.31 -21.66
C THR A 2 -33.00 5.22 -22.23
N GLY A 3 -32.58 5.32 -23.50
CA GLY A 3 -31.85 4.24 -24.18
C GLY A 3 -30.33 4.40 -24.32
N VAL A 4 -29.73 5.53 -23.96
CA VAL A 4 -28.30 5.82 -24.26
C VAL A 4 -27.33 5.58 -23.08
N GLN A 5 -27.81 5.40 -21.86
CA GLN A 5 -26.94 5.27 -20.68
C GLN A 5 -26.36 3.88 -20.45
N THR A 6 -26.85 2.83 -21.06
CA THR A 6 -26.40 1.45 -20.78
C THR A 6 -25.17 1.00 -21.58
N CYS A 7 -24.89 1.62 -22.73
CA CYS A 7 -23.71 1.29 -23.55
C CYS A 7 -22.41 2.02 -23.15
N ALA A 8 -22.50 3.19 -22.52
CA ALA A 8 -21.31 3.98 -22.13
C ALA A 8 -20.54 3.40 -20.93
N LEU A 9 -21.22 2.70 -20.02
CA LEU A 9 -20.59 2.11 -18.83
C LEU A 9 -19.54 1.03 -19.12
N PRO A 10 -19.77 0.06 -20.01
CA PRO A 10 -18.76 -0.94 -20.35
C PRO A 10 -17.52 -0.35 -21.01
N ILE A 11 -17.69 0.64 -21.88
CA ILE A 11 -16.60 1.32 -22.59
C ILE A 11 -15.74 2.12 -21.61
N TRP A 12 -16.35 2.79 -20.63
CA TRP A 12 -15.63 3.55 -19.62
C TRP A 12 -14.75 2.65 -18.72
N TYR A 13 -15.28 1.49 -18.26
CA TYR A 13 -14.51 0.52 -17.49
C TYR A 13 -13.35 -0.06 -18.30
N LEU A 14 -13.57 -0.38 -19.58
CA LEU A 14 -12.55 -0.90 -20.47
C LEU A 14 -11.42 0.13 -20.67
N ASN A 15 -11.75 1.39 -20.87
CA ASN A 15 -10.76 2.45 -21.04
C ASN A 15 -9.89 2.63 -19.80
N ILE A 16 -10.47 2.55 -18.58
CA ILE A 16 -9.70 2.62 -17.34
C ILE A 16 -8.79 1.39 -17.21
N LEU A 17 -9.29 0.19 -17.48
CA LEU A 17 -8.48 -1.03 -17.42
C LEU A 17 -7.30 -0.96 -18.39
N LEU A 18 -7.55 -0.59 -19.65
CA LEU A 18 -6.49 -0.43 -20.65
C LEU A 18 -5.45 0.62 -20.26
N LYS A 19 -5.90 1.74 -19.67
CA LYS A 19 -5.00 2.76 -19.14
C LYS A 19 -4.11 2.19 -18.04
N ARG A 20 -4.67 1.44 -17.07
CA ARG A 20 -3.90 0.82 -15.99
C ARG A 20 -2.93 -0.25 -16.49
N LEU A 21 -3.37 -1.09 -17.44
CA LEU A 21 -2.49 -2.07 -18.08
C LEU A 21 -1.31 -1.38 -18.78
N LYS A 22 -1.55 -0.27 -19.49
CA LYS A 22 -0.49 0.51 -20.12
C LYS A 22 0.48 1.10 -19.11
N GLU A 23 0.00 1.69 -18.01
CA GLU A 23 0.82 2.25 -16.92
C GLU A 23 1.74 1.17 -16.33
N VAL A 24 1.18 -0.01 -16.01
CA VAL A 24 1.96 -1.13 -15.48
C VAL A 24 2.96 -1.67 -16.50
N SER A 25 2.56 -1.80 -17.77
CA SER A 25 3.47 -2.26 -18.83
C SER A 25 4.67 -1.33 -18.98
N LEU A 26 4.48 -0.01 -18.93
CA LEU A 26 5.56 0.97 -19.00
C LEU A 26 6.53 0.87 -17.81
N SER A 27 6.09 0.37 -16.68
CA SER A 27 6.94 0.16 -15.49
C SER A 27 7.68 -1.17 -15.53
N VAL A 28 7.04 -2.24 -16.00
CA VAL A 28 7.60 -3.61 -16.00
C VAL A 28 8.50 -3.87 -17.21
N LEU A 29 8.14 -3.38 -18.41
CA LEU A 29 8.88 -3.65 -19.64
C LEU A 29 10.36 -3.22 -19.60
N PRO A 30 10.73 -2.03 -19.09
CA PRO A 30 12.14 -1.64 -19.05
C PRO A 30 13.00 -2.61 -18.24
N ILE A 31 12.49 -3.07 -17.09
CA ILE A 31 13.18 -4.05 -16.24
C ILE A 31 13.27 -5.40 -16.96
N THR A 32 12.18 -5.84 -17.59
CA THR A 32 12.17 -7.09 -18.37
C THR A 32 13.17 -7.06 -19.50
N VAL A 33 13.22 -5.97 -20.28
CA VAL A 33 14.19 -5.78 -21.36
C VAL A 33 15.62 -5.77 -20.82
N LEU A 34 15.88 -5.07 -19.73
CA LEU A 34 17.20 -5.05 -19.08
C LEU A 34 17.66 -6.46 -18.69
N VAL A 35 16.80 -7.27 -18.08
CA VAL A 35 17.15 -8.65 -17.70
C VAL A 35 17.44 -9.50 -18.93
N ILE A 36 16.66 -9.36 -20.03
CA ILE A 36 16.91 -10.07 -21.29
C ILE A 36 18.28 -9.66 -21.88
N ILE A 37 18.61 -8.37 -21.90
CA ILE A 37 19.90 -7.88 -22.38
C ILE A 37 21.04 -8.45 -21.55
N LEU A 38 20.93 -8.44 -20.21
CA LEU A 38 21.94 -9.00 -19.32
C LEU A 38 22.09 -10.52 -19.52
N ASN A 39 21.01 -11.23 -19.74
CA ASN A 39 21.05 -12.66 -20.05
C ASN A 39 21.80 -12.97 -21.36
N LEU A 40 21.64 -12.12 -22.37
CA LEU A 40 22.31 -12.30 -23.66
C LEU A 40 23.78 -11.87 -23.67
N THR A 41 24.19 -10.99 -22.74
CA THR A 41 25.52 -10.35 -22.79
C THR A 41 26.45 -10.75 -21.66
N VAL A 42 25.99 -10.81 -20.42
CA VAL A 42 26.84 -10.89 -19.22
C VAL A 42 26.59 -12.14 -18.39
N VAL A 43 25.32 -12.49 -18.15
CA VAL A 43 24.95 -13.57 -17.23
C VAL A 43 23.94 -14.49 -17.94
N PRO A 44 24.42 -15.49 -18.69
CA PRO A 44 23.50 -16.45 -19.33
C PRO A 44 22.75 -17.27 -18.26
N ILE A 45 21.44 -17.23 -18.34
CA ILE A 45 20.53 -17.99 -17.49
C ILE A 45 20.00 -19.20 -18.29
N GLU A 46 19.67 -20.29 -17.61
CA GLU A 46 19.02 -21.43 -18.25
C GLU A 46 17.71 -21.02 -18.96
N THR A 47 17.48 -21.57 -20.13
CA THR A 47 16.30 -21.23 -20.96
C THR A 47 14.98 -21.42 -20.19
N GLU A 48 14.88 -22.46 -19.35
CA GLU A 48 13.69 -22.71 -18.54
C GLU A 48 13.45 -21.56 -17.55
N MET A 49 14.50 -21.06 -16.92
CA MET A 49 14.42 -19.93 -15.98
C MET A 49 14.05 -18.62 -16.67
N LEU A 50 14.58 -18.39 -17.89
CA LEU A 50 14.22 -17.23 -18.70
C LEU A 50 12.74 -17.26 -19.12
N ILE A 51 12.23 -18.43 -19.55
CA ILE A 51 10.80 -18.59 -19.89
C ILE A 51 9.93 -18.30 -18.66
N ARG A 52 10.28 -18.82 -17.50
CA ARG A 52 9.58 -18.53 -16.23
C ARG A 52 9.56 -17.03 -15.97
N PHE A 53 10.70 -16.36 -16.10
CA PHE A 53 10.79 -14.91 -15.89
C PHE A 53 9.84 -14.14 -16.82
N ILE A 54 9.76 -14.49 -18.11
CA ILE A 54 8.85 -13.84 -19.06
C ILE A 54 7.38 -14.09 -18.69
N ILE A 55 7.02 -15.34 -18.32
CA ILE A 55 5.66 -15.66 -17.84
C ILE A 55 5.34 -14.86 -16.59
N GLY A 56 6.29 -14.74 -15.66
CA GLY A 56 6.16 -13.91 -14.46
C GLY A 56 5.92 -12.44 -14.79
N ALA A 57 6.69 -11.86 -15.70
CA ALA A 57 6.52 -10.46 -16.13
C ALA A 57 5.12 -10.21 -16.74
N ILE A 58 4.63 -11.11 -17.59
CA ILE A 58 3.28 -11.03 -18.16
C ILE A 58 2.22 -11.13 -17.05
N SER A 59 2.41 -12.07 -16.11
CA SER A 59 1.50 -12.27 -14.99
C SER A 59 1.43 -11.02 -14.07
N VAL A 60 2.57 -10.36 -13.84
CA VAL A 60 2.64 -9.09 -13.08
C VAL A 60 1.89 -7.98 -13.83
N ILE A 61 2.09 -7.83 -15.14
CA ILE A 61 1.40 -6.79 -15.93
C ILE A 61 -0.11 -6.98 -15.84
N VAL A 62 -0.61 -8.19 -16.06
CA VAL A 62 -2.04 -8.48 -16.03
C VAL A 62 -2.60 -8.36 -14.60
N GLY A 63 -1.95 -9.00 -13.64
CA GLY A 63 -2.40 -9.04 -12.23
C GLY A 63 -2.43 -7.64 -11.60
N LEU A 64 -1.33 -6.90 -11.70
CA LEU A 64 -1.23 -5.54 -11.15
C LEU A 64 -2.16 -4.56 -11.90
N GLY A 65 -2.34 -4.74 -13.22
CA GLY A 65 -3.29 -3.93 -14.00
C GLY A 65 -4.74 -4.12 -13.53
N ILE A 66 -5.18 -5.36 -13.31
CA ILE A 66 -6.51 -5.68 -12.76
C ILE A 66 -6.64 -5.17 -11.33
N PHE A 67 -5.60 -5.36 -10.51
CA PHE A 67 -5.58 -4.89 -9.14
C PHE A 67 -5.72 -3.36 -9.03
N LEU A 68 -4.94 -2.59 -9.79
CA LEU A 68 -5.04 -1.13 -9.82
C LEU A 68 -6.40 -0.64 -10.36
N PHE A 69 -6.99 -1.37 -11.28
CA PHE A 69 -8.35 -1.11 -11.74
C PHE A 69 -9.37 -1.29 -10.61
N GLY A 70 -9.30 -2.40 -9.87
CA GLY A 70 -10.14 -2.67 -8.70
C GLY A 70 -9.96 -1.63 -7.59
N ALA A 71 -8.71 -1.31 -7.26
CA ALA A 71 -8.36 -0.29 -6.27
C ALA A 71 -8.96 1.08 -6.62
N HIS A 72 -8.91 1.49 -7.88
CA HIS A 72 -9.51 2.75 -8.33
C HIS A 72 -11.04 2.78 -8.17
N ILE A 73 -11.73 1.69 -8.41
CA ILE A 73 -13.20 1.60 -8.30
C ILE A 73 -13.66 1.43 -6.85
N GLY A 74 -12.93 0.62 -6.06
CA GLY A 74 -13.28 0.29 -4.67
C GLY A 74 -12.59 1.18 -3.66
N ILE A 75 -11.28 1.04 -3.54
CA ILE A 75 -10.48 1.59 -2.44
C ILE A 75 -10.49 3.12 -2.41
N VAL A 76 -10.31 3.76 -3.57
CA VAL A 76 -10.34 5.24 -3.67
C VAL A 76 -11.70 5.80 -3.26
N GLN A 77 -12.79 5.16 -3.67
CA GLN A 77 -14.15 5.60 -3.29
C GLN A 77 -14.40 5.42 -1.79
N ILE A 78 -13.93 4.31 -1.21
CA ILE A 78 -14.01 4.07 0.23
C ILE A 78 -13.25 5.16 0.99
N GLY A 79 -12.01 5.46 0.60
CA GLY A 79 -11.19 6.50 1.21
C GLY A 79 -11.87 7.87 1.21
N SER A 80 -12.41 8.30 0.07
CA SER A 80 -13.11 9.59 -0.05
C SER A 80 -14.37 9.67 0.81
N LEU A 81 -15.24 8.63 0.77
CA LEU A 81 -16.46 8.58 1.56
C LEU A 81 -16.19 8.55 3.07
N MET A 82 -15.16 7.81 3.48
CA MET A 82 -14.74 7.77 4.88
C MET A 82 -14.15 9.12 5.30
N GLY A 83 -13.33 9.75 4.46
CA GLY A 83 -12.79 11.08 4.71
C GLY A 83 -13.89 12.13 4.91
N GLU A 84 -14.86 12.19 4.02
CA GLU A 84 -16.00 13.09 4.16
C GLU A 84 -16.81 12.82 5.45
N THR A 85 -16.96 11.54 5.82
CA THR A 85 -17.69 11.17 7.05
C THR A 85 -16.92 11.55 8.31
N ILE A 86 -15.62 11.36 8.31
CA ILE A 86 -14.72 11.72 9.42
C ILE A 86 -14.71 13.24 9.60
N ALA A 87 -14.64 14.00 8.51
CA ALA A 87 -14.64 15.47 8.57
C ALA A 87 -15.93 16.07 9.17
N LYS A 88 -17.08 15.38 9.05
CA LYS A 88 -18.35 15.77 9.69
C LYS A 88 -18.37 15.51 11.21
N THR A 89 -17.34 14.85 11.73
CA THR A 89 -17.27 14.54 13.16
C THR A 89 -16.73 15.74 13.93
N ASN A 90 -17.47 16.23 14.93
CA ASN A 90 -17.10 17.42 15.71
C ASN A 90 -16.02 17.14 16.79
N SER A 91 -15.42 15.94 16.83
CA SER A 91 -14.44 15.55 17.83
C SER A 91 -13.10 15.22 17.20
N LEU A 92 -12.07 16.03 17.48
CA LEU A 92 -10.71 15.81 17.01
C LEU A 92 -10.13 14.46 17.51
N TYR A 93 -10.53 14.02 18.68
CA TYR A 93 -10.13 12.73 19.23
C TYR A 93 -10.65 11.57 18.36
N LEU A 94 -11.94 11.61 17.99
CA LEU A 94 -12.53 10.61 17.10
C LEU A 94 -11.89 10.64 15.70
N VAL A 95 -11.58 11.82 15.19
CA VAL A 95 -10.87 11.96 13.91
C VAL A 95 -9.51 11.28 13.97
N GLY A 96 -8.74 11.50 15.04
CA GLY A 96 -7.43 10.88 15.23
C GLY A 96 -7.52 9.35 15.34
N ILE A 97 -8.45 8.83 16.12
CA ILE A 97 -8.65 7.39 16.31
C ILE A 97 -9.10 6.74 14.99
N LEU A 98 -10.07 7.31 14.30
CA LEU A 98 -10.55 6.77 13.02
C LEU A 98 -9.45 6.83 11.97
N GLY A 99 -8.68 7.91 11.92
CA GLY A 99 -7.52 8.04 11.04
C GLY A 99 -6.45 6.98 11.33
N PHE A 100 -6.14 6.75 12.61
CA PHE A 100 -5.24 5.69 13.04
C PHE A 100 -5.73 4.31 12.58
N ILE A 101 -6.98 3.96 12.85
CA ILE A 101 -7.56 2.67 12.49
C ILE A 101 -7.53 2.48 10.97
N LEU A 102 -7.92 3.51 10.20
CA LEU A 102 -7.92 3.45 8.75
C LEU A 102 -6.51 3.32 8.18
N GLY A 103 -5.56 4.13 8.64
CA GLY A 103 -4.17 4.06 8.22
C GLY A 103 -3.51 2.72 8.60
N PHE A 104 -3.79 2.20 9.78
CA PHE A 104 -3.32 0.90 10.21
C PHE A 104 -3.86 -0.24 9.32
N LEU A 105 -5.19 -0.31 9.14
CA LEU A 105 -5.82 -1.42 8.41
C LEU A 105 -5.49 -1.41 6.92
N ILE A 106 -5.46 -0.25 6.27
CA ILE A 106 -5.08 -0.18 4.86
C ILE A 106 -3.62 -0.60 4.65
N ASN A 107 -2.75 -0.26 5.60
CA ASN A 107 -1.34 -0.59 5.51
C ASN A 107 -1.08 -2.08 5.80
N VAL A 108 -1.80 -2.70 6.75
CA VAL A 108 -1.77 -4.17 6.95
C VAL A 108 -2.22 -4.90 5.68
N ALA A 109 -3.16 -4.32 4.93
CA ALA A 109 -3.67 -4.86 3.68
C ALA A 109 -2.73 -4.60 2.47
N GLU A 110 -1.63 -3.85 2.62
CA GLU A 110 -0.73 -3.54 1.51
C GLU A 110 0.11 -4.77 1.12
N PRO A 111 -0.03 -5.29 -0.12
CA PRO A 111 0.69 -6.49 -0.54
C PRO A 111 2.20 -6.31 -0.54
N ASP A 112 2.69 -5.15 -0.97
CA ASP A 112 4.12 -4.85 -1.07
C ASP A 112 4.79 -4.90 0.31
N LEU A 113 4.11 -4.39 1.34
CA LEU A 113 4.60 -4.47 2.72
C LEU A 113 4.62 -5.90 3.26
N GLN A 114 3.64 -6.74 2.89
CA GLN A 114 3.62 -8.13 3.31
C GLN A 114 4.78 -8.92 2.68
N ILE A 115 5.11 -8.64 1.41
CA ILE A 115 6.26 -9.24 0.73
C ILE A 115 7.56 -8.81 1.42
N LEU A 116 7.72 -7.50 1.68
CA LEU A 116 8.89 -6.97 2.38
C LEU A 116 9.04 -7.59 3.78
N ALA A 117 7.95 -7.69 4.53
CA ALA A 117 7.96 -8.30 5.86
C ALA A 117 8.46 -9.75 5.84
N ARG A 118 8.06 -10.55 4.85
CA ARG A 118 8.58 -11.91 4.66
C ARG A 118 10.05 -11.93 4.27
N GLN A 119 10.47 -11.01 3.40
CA GLN A 119 11.88 -10.91 3.00
C GLN A 119 12.77 -10.56 4.19
N ILE A 120 12.34 -9.65 5.06
CA ILE A 120 13.08 -9.29 6.28
C ILE A 120 13.12 -10.47 7.27
N ASP A 121 12.02 -11.19 7.43
CA ASP A 121 11.99 -12.41 8.28
C ASP A 121 13.04 -13.44 7.81
N LEU A 122 13.05 -13.75 6.53
CA LEU A 122 14.02 -14.65 5.91
C LEU A 122 15.46 -14.10 6.00
N ALA A 123 15.67 -12.83 5.64
CA ALA A 123 16.98 -12.20 5.65
C ALA A 123 17.60 -12.09 7.06
N THR A 124 16.76 -12.00 8.08
CA THR A 124 17.23 -11.95 9.49
C THR A 124 17.22 -13.29 10.19
N GLY A 125 16.87 -14.39 9.48
CA GLY A 125 16.77 -15.73 10.09
C GLY A 125 15.73 -15.80 11.21
N GLY A 126 14.64 -15.05 11.12
CA GLY A 126 13.57 -15.00 12.11
C GLY A 126 13.83 -14.08 13.32
N ILE A 127 15.00 -13.41 13.40
CA ILE A 127 15.30 -12.46 14.50
C ILE A 127 14.28 -11.31 14.49
N VAL A 128 13.92 -10.82 13.31
CA VAL A 128 12.83 -9.87 13.11
C VAL A 128 11.67 -10.60 12.43
N SER A 129 10.70 -11.05 13.23
CA SER A 129 9.50 -11.70 12.70
C SER A 129 8.77 -10.78 11.74
N GLY A 130 8.41 -11.29 10.55
CA GLY A 130 7.69 -10.56 9.53
C GLY A 130 6.36 -10.01 10.03
N LEU A 131 5.64 -10.76 10.88
CA LEU A 131 4.39 -10.29 11.49
C LEU A 131 4.62 -9.07 12.40
N ILE A 132 5.66 -9.10 13.24
CA ILE A 132 5.98 -7.98 14.14
C ILE A 132 6.38 -6.77 13.30
N PHE A 133 7.19 -6.96 12.26
CA PHE A 133 7.58 -5.91 11.34
C PHE A 133 6.35 -5.26 10.69
N LEU A 134 5.45 -6.06 10.12
CA LEU A 134 4.19 -5.60 9.52
C LEU A 134 3.35 -4.75 10.49
N ILE A 135 3.17 -5.24 11.72
CA ILE A 135 2.37 -4.55 12.75
C ILE A 135 3.03 -3.23 13.15
N VAL A 136 4.33 -3.21 13.40
CA VAL A 136 5.07 -2.00 13.82
C VAL A 136 5.02 -0.93 12.75
N VAL A 137 5.26 -1.30 11.49
CA VAL A 137 5.15 -0.39 10.35
C VAL A 137 3.74 0.17 10.23
N SER A 138 2.71 -0.69 10.34
CA SER A 138 1.31 -0.27 10.22
C SER A 138 0.86 0.64 11.37
N ILE A 139 1.38 0.45 12.58
CA ILE A 139 1.18 1.38 13.71
C ILE A 139 1.78 2.74 13.36
N GLY A 140 3.00 2.78 12.81
CA GLY A 140 3.64 4.02 12.38
C GLY A 140 2.80 4.80 11.37
N VAL A 141 2.33 4.13 10.31
CA VAL A 141 1.43 4.73 9.31
C VAL A 141 0.13 5.20 9.95
N GLY A 142 -0.50 4.37 10.78
CA GLY A 142 -1.75 4.71 11.46
C GLY A 142 -1.63 5.98 12.31
N ILE A 143 -0.58 6.10 13.10
CA ILE A 143 -0.30 7.29 13.93
C ILE A 143 -0.16 8.53 13.03
N MET A 144 0.64 8.45 11.98
CA MET A 144 0.89 9.60 11.10
C MET A 144 -0.34 9.99 10.29
N VAL A 145 -1.17 9.03 9.86
CA VAL A 145 -2.46 9.30 9.21
C VAL A 145 -3.42 9.99 10.19
N GLY A 146 -3.52 9.50 11.43
CA GLY A 146 -4.34 10.14 12.48
C GLY A 146 -3.93 11.57 12.76
N ILE A 147 -2.63 11.83 12.94
CA ILE A 147 -2.06 13.18 13.13
C ILE A 147 -2.30 14.05 11.90
N GLY A 148 -2.11 13.51 10.70
CA GLY A 148 -2.35 14.21 9.45
C GLY A 148 -3.79 14.67 9.28
N LEU A 149 -4.78 13.83 9.61
CA LEU A 149 -6.20 14.20 9.57
C LEU A 149 -6.54 15.29 10.59
N ILE A 150 -6.03 15.19 11.82
CA ILE A 150 -6.18 16.25 12.82
C ILE A 150 -5.57 17.56 12.33
N ARG A 151 -4.41 17.49 11.68
CA ARG A 151 -3.74 18.64 11.08
C ARG A 151 -4.62 19.32 10.03
N ILE A 152 -5.21 18.57 9.10
CA ILE A 152 -6.08 19.09 8.06
C ILE A 152 -7.26 19.83 8.70
N ILE A 153 -7.93 19.23 9.67
CA ILE A 153 -9.10 19.83 10.33
C ILE A 153 -8.73 21.11 11.09
N LYS A 154 -7.61 21.13 11.80
CA LYS A 154 -7.12 22.31 12.52
C LYS A 154 -6.58 23.42 11.61
N GLY A 155 -6.28 23.13 10.35
CA GLY A 155 -5.64 24.07 9.43
C GLY A 155 -4.19 24.40 9.75
N ASN A 156 -3.51 23.51 10.45
CA ASN A 156 -2.10 23.71 10.77
C ASN A 156 -1.24 23.60 9.50
N PRO A 157 -0.17 24.40 9.37
CA PRO A 157 0.70 24.33 8.20
C PRO A 157 1.44 23.01 8.13
N LEU A 158 1.53 22.45 6.92
CA LEU A 158 2.14 21.15 6.66
C LEU A 158 3.64 21.13 6.98
N ASN A 159 4.34 22.20 6.64
CA ASN A 159 5.79 22.32 6.83
C ASN A 159 6.24 22.08 8.29
N ARG A 160 5.50 22.61 9.28
CA ARG A 160 5.85 22.39 10.70
C ARG A 160 5.81 20.92 11.09
N LEU A 161 4.79 20.20 10.63
CA LEU A 161 4.63 18.80 10.96
C LEU A 161 5.69 17.93 10.25
N PHE A 162 6.00 18.24 8.99
CA PHE A 162 7.11 17.61 8.28
C PHE A 162 8.44 17.87 8.97
N THR A 163 8.74 19.11 9.32
CA THR A 163 9.99 19.45 10.02
C THR A 163 10.13 18.65 11.31
N LEU A 164 9.08 18.56 12.13
CA LEU A 164 9.11 17.78 13.36
C LEU A 164 9.27 16.27 13.10
N ALA A 165 8.53 15.71 12.14
CA ALA A 165 8.60 14.28 11.81
C ALA A 165 10.00 13.90 11.29
N TYR A 166 10.54 14.64 10.33
CA TYR A 166 11.86 14.33 9.75
C TYR A 166 13.01 14.71 10.67
N PHE A 167 12.85 15.69 11.56
CA PHE A 167 13.82 15.95 12.62
C PHE A 167 13.89 14.78 13.61
N LEU A 168 12.73 14.19 13.98
CA LEU A 168 12.69 12.98 14.77
C LEU A 168 13.34 11.80 14.04
N VAL A 169 13.07 11.63 12.74
CA VAL A 169 13.74 10.62 11.90
C VAL A 169 15.25 10.78 11.97
N LEU A 170 15.76 12.01 11.81
CA LEU A 170 17.20 12.28 11.89
C LEU A 170 17.80 11.86 13.23
N ILE A 171 17.15 12.23 14.37
CA ILE A 171 17.63 11.84 15.71
C ILE A 171 17.65 10.32 15.87
N LEU A 172 16.62 9.63 15.40
CA LEU A 172 16.55 8.18 15.50
C LEU A 172 17.58 7.49 14.58
N ALA A 173 17.77 8.01 13.36
CA ALA A 173 18.73 7.49 12.41
C ALA A 173 20.18 7.56 12.92
N LEU A 174 20.55 8.61 13.68
CA LEU A 174 21.87 8.74 14.30
C LEU A 174 22.15 7.71 15.41
N LYS A 175 21.09 7.04 15.91
CA LYS A 175 21.19 6.03 16.98
C LYS A 175 20.91 4.62 16.52
N ALA A 176 20.31 4.44 15.37
CA ALA A 176 19.96 3.15 14.81
C ALA A 176 21.15 2.48 14.12
N SER A 177 21.12 1.15 14.00
CA SER A 177 22.08 0.44 13.17
C SER A 177 21.79 0.64 11.67
N GLU A 178 22.80 0.39 10.83
CA GLU A 178 22.71 0.56 9.37
C GLU A 178 21.61 -0.32 8.77
N GLU A 179 21.43 -1.54 9.29
CA GLU A 179 20.41 -2.47 8.83
C GLU A 179 18.99 -1.93 9.11
N PHE A 180 18.76 -1.39 10.31
CA PHE A 180 17.45 -0.79 10.64
C PHE A 180 17.20 0.49 9.89
N LEU A 181 18.24 1.25 9.56
CA LEU A 181 18.10 2.41 8.68
C LEU A 181 17.64 1.97 7.28
N ALA A 182 18.28 0.94 6.70
CA ALA A 182 17.88 0.38 5.42
C ALA A 182 16.44 -0.16 5.46
N PHE A 183 16.08 -1.00 6.44
CA PHE A 183 14.74 -1.54 6.61
C PHE A 183 13.67 -0.45 6.78
N SER A 184 14.01 0.66 7.44
CA SER A 184 13.08 1.76 7.64
C SER A 184 12.74 2.50 6.35
N VAL A 185 13.72 2.70 5.48
CA VAL A 185 13.55 3.33 4.16
C VAL A 185 12.77 2.40 3.23
N ASP A 186 13.11 1.11 3.20
CA ASP A 186 12.40 0.10 2.41
C ASP A 186 10.94 -0.01 2.86
N ALA A 187 10.69 -0.03 4.19
CA ALA A 187 9.34 -0.02 4.73
C ALA A 187 8.54 1.22 4.31
N SER A 188 9.17 2.39 4.29
CA SER A 188 8.52 3.63 3.81
C SER A 188 8.14 3.51 2.33
N GLY A 189 9.02 2.95 1.49
CA GLY A 189 8.72 2.67 0.09
C GLY A 189 7.58 1.68 -0.10
N ALA A 190 7.61 0.55 0.60
CA ALA A 190 6.58 -0.48 0.53
C ALA A 190 5.20 -0.03 1.02
N THR A 191 5.15 0.87 2.01
CA THR A 191 3.88 1.41 2.55
C THR A 191 3.24 2.47 1.66
N THR A 192 3.98 3.06 0.74
CA THR A 192 3.45 3.97 -0.29
C THR A 192 3.11 3.23 -1.58
N GLY A 193 2.58 2.02 -1.44
CA GLY A 193 2.26 1.12 -2.54
C GLY A 193 0.93 1.41 -3.23
N SER A 194 0.47 0.40 -3.92
CA SER A 194 -0.63 0.49 -4.89
C SER A 194 -2.02 0.61 -4.26
N MET A 195 -2.20 0.25 -2.97
CA MET A 195 -3.45 0.41 -2.22
C MET A 195 -3.41 1.61 -1.28
N THR A 196 -2.37 1.72 -0.50
CA THR A 196 -2.26 2.69 0.60
C THR A 196 -2.20 4.11 0.08
N THR A 197 -1.41 4.40 -0.95
CA THR A 197 -1.27 5.74 -1.51
C THR A 197 -2.60 6.29 -2.06
N PRO A 198 -3.31 5.62 -2.99
CA PRO A 198 -4.56 6.16 -3.50
C PRO A 198 -5.66 6.25 -2.44
N PHE A 199 -5.65 5.36 -1.44
CA PHE A 199 -6.58 5.45 -0.31
C PHE A 199 -6.32 6.67 0.57
N ILE A 200 -5.07 6.91 0.98
CA ILE A 200 -4.69 8.05 1.83
C ILE A 200 -4.91 9.37 1.09
N LEU A 201 -4.58 9.44 -0.21
CA LEU A 201 -4.91 10.60 -1.05
C LEU A 201 -6.41 10.89 -1.06
N ALA A 202 -7.23 9.86 -1.29
CA ALA A 202 -8.68 10.00 -1.31
C ALA A 202 -9.26 10.37 0.07
N LEU A 203 -8.71 9.79 1.14
CA LEU A 203 -9.07 10.10 2.51
C LEU A 203 -8.77 11.56 2.86
N GLY A 204 -7.54 12.02 2.56
CA GLY A 204 -7.13 13.42 2.75
C GLY A 204 -7.97 14.40 1.93
N TYR A 205 -8.21 14.07 0.66
CA TYR A 205 -9.09 14.84 -0.21
C TYR A 205 -10.52 14.94 0.35
N GLY A 206 -11.09 13.81 0.81
CA GLY A 206 -12.44 13.79 1.39
C GLY A 206 -12.57 14.68 2.63
N VAL A 207 -11.53 14.71 3.49
CA VAL A 207 -11.49 15.57 4.67
C VAL A 207 -11.30 17.04 4.29
N SER A 208 -10.34 17.34 3.42
CA SER A 208 -10.00 18.72 3.04
C SER A 208 -11.12 19.41 2.27
N LYS A 209 -11.82 18.68 1.40
CA LYS A 209 -12.96 19.19 0.61
C LYS A 209 -14.06 19.79 1.48
N LEU A 210 -14.36 19.19 2.63
CA LEU A 210 -15.39 19.72 3.54
C LEU A 210 -14.94 20.92 4.34
N LYS A 211 -13.64 21.16 4.44
CA LYS A 211 -13.09 22.33 5.10
C LYS A 211 -13.23 23.64 4.28
N GLY A 212 -13.46 23.53 2.96
CA GLY A 212 -13.76 24.67 2.10
C GLY A 212 -12.57 25.56 1.72
N GLY A 213 -11.34 25.03 1.72
CA GLY A 213 -10.14 25.74 1.25
C GLY A 213 -9.72 25.33 -0.16
N ASN A 214 -8.82 26.10 -0.79
CA ASN A 214 -8.20 25.75 -2.07
C ASN A 214 -6.97 24.84 -1.92
N THR A 215 -6.75 24.21 -0.75
CA THR A 215 -5.54 23.47 -0.38
C THR A 215 -5.70 21.94 -0.44
N PHE A 216 -6.77 21.43 -1.11
CA PHE A 216 -7.04 19.97 -1.04
C PHE A 216 -5.97 19.11 -1.70
N GLU A 217 -5.31 19.62 -2.74
CA GLU A 217 -4.21 18.87 -3.36
C GLU A 217 -3.01 18.83 -2.43
N GLU A 218 -2.60 19.97 -1.87
CA GLU A 218 -1.52 20.05 -0.89
C GLU A 218 -1.80 19.19 0.34
N ASP A 219 -3.01 19.25 0.88
CA ASP A 219 -3.43 18.46 2.03
C ASP A 219 -3.39 16.96 1.74
N SER A 220 -3.87 16.53 0.56
CA SER A 220 -3.90 15.12 0.16
C SER A 220 -2.50 14.56 -0.05
N PHE A 221 -1.65 15.25 -0.81
CA PHE A 221 -0.26 14.85 -1.00
C PHE A 221 0.54 14.92 0.30
N GLY A 222 0.29 15.95 1.11
CA GLY A 222 0.89 16.07 2.43
C GLY A 222 0.57 14.90 3.37
N MET A 223 -0.63 14.34 3.26
CA MET A 223 -1.01 13.14 4.00
C MET A 223 -0.16 11.92 3.63
N VAL A 224 0.13 11.72 2.35
CA VAL A 224 0.99 10.61 1.88
C VAL A 224 2.41 10.78 2.41
N GLY A 225 2.98 12.00 2.29
CA GLY A 225 4.32 12.26 2.81
C GLY A 225 4.43 12.09 4.33
N LEU A 226 3.39 12.43 5.09
CA LEU A 226 3.34 12.15 6.53
C LEU A 226 3.24 10.65 6.81
N ALA A 227 2.39 9.94 6.07
CA ALA A 227 2.25 8.49 6.19
C ALA A 227 3.59 7.78 5.94
N SER A 228 4.40 8.26 4.98
CA SER A 228 5.74 7.73 4.68
C SER A 228 6.75 7.91 5.82
N ALA A 229 6.62 8.96 6.62
CA ALA A 229 7.50 9.16 7.78
C ALA A 229 7.18 8.18 8.93
N GLY A 230 5.96 7.67 9.01
CA GLY A 230 5.50 6.75 10.05
C GLY A 230 6.32 5.45 10.14
N PRO A 231 6.45 4.70 9.05
CA PRO A 231 7.29 3.50 8.97
C PRO A 231 8.72 3.72 9.40
N ILE A 232 9.33 4.83 8.94
CA ILE A 232 10.72 5.16 9.26
C ILE A 232 10.86 5.32 10.78
N ILE A 233 10.02 6.15 11.38
CA ILE A 233 10.04 6.37 12.83
C ILE A 233 9.83 5.07 13.60
N ALA A 234 8.84 4.27 13.20
CA ALA A 234 8.47 3.04 13.88
C ALA A 234 9.57 1.98 13.84
N ILE A 235 10.19 1.77 12.67
CA ILE A 235 11.25 0.77 12.49
C ILE A 235 12.55 1.20 13.16
N LEU A 236 12.95 2.47 13.04
CA LEU A 236 14.13 2.99 13.76
C LEU A 236 13.95 2.88 15.28
N ALA A 237 12.77 3.24 15.80
CA ALA A 237 12.46 3.09 17.21
C ALA A 237 12.50 1.61 17.65
N MET A 238 11.97 0.69 16.85
CA MET A 238 12.03 -0.76 17.14
C MET A 238 13.48 -1.25 17.20
N GLY A 239 14.34 -0.84 16.25
CA GLY A 239 15.75 -1.21 16.24
C GLY A 239 16.49 -0.76 17.47
N ILE A 240 16.28 0.49 17.89
CA ILE A 240 16.90 1.07 19.09
C ILE A 240 16.41 0.37 20.37
N ILE A 241 15.11 0.10 20.50
CA ILE A 241 14.52 -0.53 21.68
C ILE A 241 15.00 -1.98 21.82
N LYS A 242 15.02 -2.73 20.73
CA LYS A 242 15.44 -4.13 20.77
C LYS A 242 16.95 -4.32 20.79
N LYS A 243 17.75 -3.26 20.61
CA LYS A 243 19.22 -3.29 20.56
C LYS A 243 19.76 -4.36 19.60
N LEU A 244 19.07 -4.57 18.49
CA LEU A 244 19.45 -5.56 17.49
C LEU A 244 20.60 -4.99 16.66
N THR A 245 21.77 -5.60 16.79
CA THR A 245 22.98 -5.29 16.01
C THR A 245 23.53 -6.60 15.44
N ASN A 246 24.21 -6.55 14.29
CA ASN A 246 24.85 -7.70 13.64
C ASN A 246 23.86 -8.82 13.26
N MET A 247 22.86 -8.49 12.44
CA MET A 247 21.97 -9.49 11.89
C MET A 247 22.66 -10.23 10.73
N GLN A 248 23.13 -11.45 11.01
CA GLN A 248 23.58 -12.37 9.97
C GLN A 248 22.42 -13.28 9.61
N GLY A 249 21.75 -12.96 8.50
CA GLY A 249 20.74 -13.86 7.93
C GLY A 249 21.41 -15.09 7.30
N HIS A 250 20.81 -16.24 7.45
CA HIS A 250 21.13 -17.40 6.63
C HIS A 250 20.24 -17.32 5.38
N MET A 251 20.87 -17.16 4.21
CA MET A 251 20.14 -17.39 2.97
C MET A 251 19.74 -18.87 2.95
N GLU A 252 18.44 -19.13 2.93
CA GLU A 252 17.97 -20.48 2.60
C GLU A 252 18.55 -20.87 1.24
N ALA A 253 19.11 -22.08 1.16
CA ALA A 253 19.65 -22.59 -0.09
C ALA A 253 18.53 -22.59 -1.14
N PHE A 254 18.76 -21.90 -2.25
CA PHE A 254 17.83 -21.87 -3.37
C PHE A 254 17.60 -23.30 -3.88
N VAL A 255 16.44 -23.86 -3.60
CA VAL A 255 16.04 -25.16 -4.16
C VAL A 255 15.41 -24.88 -5.54
N PRO A 256 16.07 -25.25 -6.64
CA PRO A 256 15.52 -24.99 -7.96
C PRO A 256 14.23 -25.80 -8.15
N ASN A 257 13.14 -25.10 -8.38
CA ASN A 257 11.88 -25.75 -8.77
C ASN A 257 12.02 -26.33 -10.18
N VAL A 258 11.58 -27.55 -10.39
CA VAL A 258 11.58 -28.21 -11.71
C VAL A 258 10.27 -27.93 -12.44
N GLY A 259 10.36 -27.64 -13.74
CA GLY A 259 9.20 -27.42 -14.63
C GLY A 259 8.72 -25.97 -14.75
N ILE A 260 8.30 -25.57 -15.94
CA ILE A 260 7.96 -24.16 -16.26
C ILE A 260 6.73 -23.67 -15.49
N LEU A 261 5.65 -24.43 -15.44
CA LEU A 261 4.36 -24.02 -14.83
C LEU A 261 4.17 -24.51 -13.39
N SER A 262 4.91 -25.54 -12.99
CA SER A 262 4.78 -26.17 -11.67
C SER A 262 4.89 -25.20 -10.49
N PRO A 263 5.86 -24.24 -10.46
CA PRO A 263 5.97 -23.28 -9.37
C PRO A 263 4.73 -22.40 -9.24
N TYR A 264 4.17 -21.94 -10.36
CA TYR A 264 3.00 -21.07 -10.37
C TYR A 264 1.74 -21.79 -9.86
N LEU A 265 1.49 -23.01 -10.35
CA LEU A 265 0.32 -23.79 -9.95
C LEU A 265 0.38 -24.20 -8.47
N ARG A 266 1.57 -24.44 -7.94
CA ARG A 266 1.77 -24.79 -6.53
C ARG A 266 1.51 -23.62 -5.58
N ILE A 267 1.94 -22.41 -5.96
CA ILE A 267 1.83 -21.21 -5.13
C ILE A 267 0.46 -20.54 -5.26
N PHE A 268 -0.20 -20.67 -6.41
CA PHE A 268 -1.44 -19.96 -6.73
C PHE A 268 -2.57 -20.13 -5.68
N PRO A 269 -2.89 -21.34 -5.18
CA PRO A 269 -3.95 -21.49 -4.17
C PRO A 269 -3.64 -20.77 -2.85
N GLN A 270 -2.36 -20.77 -2.46
CA GLN A 270 -1.91 -20.06 -1.26
C GLN A 270 -2.03 -18.56 -1.43
N LEU A 271 -1.56 -18.01 -2.57
CA LEU A 271 -1.66 -16.58 -2.87
C LEU A 271 -3.11 -16.11 -2.94
N LEU A 272 -4.00 -16.92 -3.51
CA LEU A 272 -5.43 -16.61 -3.56
C LEU A 272 -6.03 -16.50 -2.15
N LYS A 273 -5.72 -17.47 -1.29
CA LYS A 273 -6.16 -17.44 0.12
C LYS A 273 -5.62 -16.20 0.85
N GLU A 274 -4.34 -15.90 0.71
CA GLU A 274 -3.70 -14.75 1.32
C GLU A 274 -4.32 -13.43 0.84
N SER A 275 -4.58 -13.28 -0.47
CA SER A 275 -5.23 -12.10 -1.04
C SER A 275 -6.62 -11.85 -0.45
N VAL A 276 -7.42 -12.91 -0.25
CA VAL A 276 -8.74 -12.78 0.40
C VAL A 276 -8.59 -12.31 1.84
N PHE A 277 -7.67 -12.91 2.61
CA PHE A 277 -7.43 -12.50 4.00
C PHE A 277 -6.91 -11.07 4.13
N THR A 278 -6.13 -10.62 3.16
CA THR A 278 -5.57 -9.27 3.11
C THR A 278 -6.64 -8.20 2.91
N ILE A 279 -7.61 -8.44 2.01
CA ILE A 279 -8.68 -7.49 1.71
C ILE A 279 -9.80 -7.51 2.78
N LEU A 280 -9.96 -8.62 3.49
CA LEU A 280 -11.06 -8.85 4.44
C LEU A 280 -11.20 -7.76 5.52
N PRO A 281 -10.13 -7.29 6.20
CA PRO A 281 -10.23 -6.22 7.20
C PRO A 281 -10.79 -4.91 6.63
N LEU A 282 -10.36 -4.53 5.43
CA LEU A 282 -10.83 -3.32 4.75
C LEU A 282 -12.31 -3.46 4.36
N LEU A 283 -12.70 -4.64 3.86
CA LEU A 283 -14.09 -4.94 3.53
C LEU A 283 -15.00 -4.86 4.77
N ILE A 284 -14.60 -5.49 5.87
CA ILE A 284 -15.35 -5.46 7.15
C ILE A 284 -15.48 -4.02 7.63
N LEU A 285 -14.41 -3.25 7.63
CA LEU A 285 -14.42 -1.86 8.04
C LEU A 285 -15.38 -1.03 7.18
N PHE A 286 -15.33 -1.20 5.84
CA PHE A 286 -16.25 -0.52 4.94
C PHE A 286 -17.72 -0.87 5.23
N LEU A 287 -18.03 -2.16 5.47
CA LEU A 287 -19.39 -2.58 5.79
C LEU A 287 -19.89 -2.02 7.14
N ILE A 288 -19.02 -1.92 8.15
CA ILE A 288 -19.34 -1.29 9.43
C ILE A 288 -19.64 0.20 9.23
N PHE A 289 -18.79 0.91 8.49
CA PHE A 289 -18.99 2.33 8.18
C PHE A 289 -20.25 2.57 7.34
N ASP A 290 -20.53 1.71 6.36
CA ASP A 290 -21.74 1.81 5.54
C ASP A 290 -22.99 1.67 6.41
N LYS A 291 -23.04 0.67 7.29
CA LYS A 291 -24.18 0.45 8.19
C LYS A 291 -24.33 1.56 9.23
N ALA A 292 -23.22 2.08 9.77
CA ALA A 292 -23.24 3.06 10.86
C ALA A 292 -23.50 4.49 10.38
N LYS A 293 -22.91 4.92 9.26
CA LYS A 293 -22.85 6.33 8.86
C LYS A 293 -23.16 6.60 7.38
N LEU A 294 -22.65 5.79 6.45
CA LEU A 294 -22.72 6.10 5.01
C LEU A 294 -24.10 5.83 4.43
N LYS A 295 -24.78 4.74 4.83
CA LYS A 295 -26.11 4.33 4.36
C LYS A 295 -26.24 4.38 2.84
N LEU A 296 -25.26 3.81 2.13
CA LEU A 296 -25.18 3.85 0.68
C LEU A 296 -26.34 3.13 0.01
N SER A 297 -26.76 3.63 -1.15
CA SER A 297 -27.70 2.92 -2.01
C SER A 297 -27.11 1.57 -2.45
N ARG A 298 -27.96 0.54 -2.65
CA ARG A 298 -27.51 -0.79 -3.11
C ARG A 298 -26.66 -0.73 -4.38
N LYS A 299 -26.96 0.19 -5.30
CA LYS A 299 -26.23 0.39 -6.55
C LYS A 299 -24.79 0.85 -6.29
N ASN A 300 -24.60 1.85 -5.44
CA ASN A 300 -23.28 2.38 -5.09
C ASN A 300 -22.46 1.38 -4.28
N LYS A 301 -23.09 0.71 -3.31
CA LYS A 301 -22.47 -0.35 -2.52
C LYS A 301 -21.95 -1.49 -3.40
N ASN A 302 -22.80 -2.00 -4.31
CA ASN A 302 -22.40 -3.06 -5.24
C ASN A 302 -21.30 -2.63 -6.20
N LYS A 303 -21.23 -1.35 -6.58
CA LYS A 303 -20.15 -0.82 -7.41
C LYS A 303 -18.80 -0.88 -6.68
N ILE A 304 -18.77 -0.45 -5.41
CA ILE A 304 -17.58 -0.50 -4.57
C ILE A 304 -17.14 -1.95 -4.30
N LEU A 305 -18.09 -2.82 -3.94
CA LEU A 305 -17.79 -4.24 -3.69
C LEU A 305 -17.27 -5.00 -4.92
N LYS A 306 -17.63 -4.57 -6.13
CA LYS A 306 -17.08 -5.14 -7.37
C LYS A 306 -15.66 -4.65 -7.66
N GLY A 307 -15.23 -3.57 -7.04
CA GLY A 307 -13.87 -3.03 -7.15
C GLY A 307 -12.89 -3.57 -6.10
N LEU A 308 -13.42 -4.16 -5.03
CA LEU A 308 -12.64 -4.90 -4.02
C LEU A 308 -12.42 -6.36 -4.45
#